data_0782c0f5ffe40030dceb411a5c4b1221
#
_entry.id   0782c0f5ffe40030dceb411a5c4b1221
#
_cell.length_a   1.000
_cell.length_b   1.000
_cell.length_c   1.000
_cell.angle_alpha   90.00
_cell.angle_beta   90.00
_cell.angle_gamma   90.00
#
_symmetry.space_group_name_H-M   'P 1'
#
loop_
_entity.id
_entity.type
_entity.pdbx_description
1 polymer ?
#
loop_
_entity_poly.entity_id
_entity_poly.type
_entity_poly.pdbx_seq_one_letter_code
_entity_poly.pdbx_strand_id
1 'polypeptide(L)'
;MKKLEIADGIYMLTMNVEDILFEGIWDIANGVTLNSYIVQGEKTAIIDGVIGWDGIPETLYGNLEETGVEPKNIDYLIVNHMEPDHSGWISNFRKIKDDFTIICTDKAAKMVTSFYGEDKIRIVKEGDTLDLGKGMVLSFHPVPNVHWPDTMYTYERGTKTLFSCDMFGAFGRMREHCFDDELTPEEIEFFENEGIRYYSNVMATFTPSLRKAIEKAKTLEINIIAPGHGPVYRKNPQKIIDDYFRFSRYAEGAGKNEITILWGSMYGMTAKAIDYVEDILQRENVKYNKLQMPLESESEMVATIFRSAGIIIAA
;
A
#
# COMPACT_ATOMS: atom_id res chain seq x y z
N MET A 1 11.92 -18.38 -8.52
CA MET A 1 11.57 -16.96 -8.73
C MET A 1 12.85 -16.15 -8.82
N LYS A 2 12.81 -14.98 -9.44
CA LYS A 2 14.01 -14.15 -9.62
C LYS A 2 14.23 -13.32 -8.36
N LYS A 3 15.45 -13.31 -7.81
CA LYS A 3 15.85 -12.39 -6.75
C LYS A 3 15.54 -10.95 -7.17
N LEU A 4 14.63 -10.29 -6.45
CA LEU A 4 14.20 -8.93 -6.75
C LEU A 4 15.07 -7.93 -5.97
N GLU A 5 16.22 -7.58 -6.51
CA GLU A 5 17.10 -6.56 -5.98
C GLU A 5 16.62 -5.18 -6.43
N ILE A 6 16.29 -4.31 -5.48
CA ILE A 6 15.82 -2.95 -5.76
C ILE A 6 16.95 -1.93 -5.70
N ALA A 7 17.96 -2.19 -4.87
CA ALA A 7 19.21 -1.45 -4.77
C ALA A 7 20.28 -2.37 -4.15
N ASP A 8 21.55 -1.95 -4.15
CA ASP A 8 22.65 -2.72 -3.57
C ASP A 8 22.36 -3.09 -2.10
N GLY A 9 22.32 -4.39 -1.81
CA GLY A 9 22.01 -4.93 -0.49
C GLY A 9 20.54 -4.79 -0.04
N ILE A 10 19.62 -4.38 -0.93
CA ILE A 10 18.19 -4.24 -0.64
C ILE A 10 17.37 -5.12 -1.59
N TYR A 11 16.58 -6.03 -1.01
CA TYR A 11 15.78 -6.99 -1.76
C TYR A 11 14.32 -6.88 -1.41
N MET A 12 13.46 -7.03 -2.42
CA MET A 12 12.02 -7.15 -2.25
C MET A 12 11.61 -8.62 -2.19
N LEU A 13 10.79 -8.94 -1.22
CA LEU A 13 10.03 -10.17 -1.12
C LEU A 13 8.59 -9.82 -1.45
N THR A 14 7.98 -10.52 -2.38
CA THR A 14 6.64 -10.17 -2.85
C THR A 14 5.75 -11.37 -3.03
N MET A 15 4.47 -11.21 -2.77
CA MET A 15 3.46 -12.22 -3.04
C MET A 15 2.16 -11.57 -3.51
N ASN A 16 1.46 -12.25 -4.40
CA ASN A 16 0.13 -11.85 -4.81
C ASN A 16 -0.92 -12.58 -3.99
N VAL A 17 -1.95 -11.86 -3.58
CA VAL A 17 -3.13 -12.40 -2.90
C VAL A 17 -4.35 -12.13 -3.77
N GLU A 18 -5.14 -13.16 -3.96
CA GLU A 18 -6.35 -13.15 -4.79
C GLU A 18 -7.52 -13.73 -3.98
N ASP A 19 -8.72 -13.50 -4.47
CA ASP A 19 -9.94 -14.10 -3.92
C ASP A 19 -10.18 -13.81 -2.43
N ILE A 20 -9.75 -12.63 -1.97
CA ILE A 20 -10.03 -12.13 -0.62
C ILE A 20 -10.97 -10.94 -0.66
N LEU A 21 -11.70 -10.76 0.44
CA LEU A 21 -12.42 -9.53 0.72
C LEU A 21 -11.52 -8.64 1.58
N PHE A 22 -11.07 -7.53 1.02
CA PHE A 22 -10.30 -6.55 1.77
C PHE A 22 -11.15 -5.98 2.92
N GLU A 23 -10.57 -5.89 4.12
CA GLU A 23 -11.30 -5.59 5.36
C GLU A 23 -12.54 -6.49 5.62
N GLY A 24 -12.60 -7.65 4.97
CA GLY A 24 -13.70 -8.60 5.08
C GLY A 24 -14.97 -8.23 4.31
N ILE A 25 -15.01 -7.13 3.58
CA ILE A 25 -16.18 -6.61 2.87
C ILE A 25 -15.91 -6.16 1.43
N TRP A 26 -14.74 -5.66 1.11
CA TRP A 26 -14.46 -5.09 -0.20
C TRP A 26 -13.97 -6.14 -1.19
N ASP A 27 -14.66 -6.26 -2.31
CA ASP A 27 -14.16 -7.04 -3.44
C ASP A 27 -12.99 -6.34 -4.11
N ILE A 28 -11.84 -7.00 -4.15
CA ILE A 28 -10.65 -6.54 -4.89
C ILE A 28 -10.37 -7.49 -6.06
N ALA A 29 -11.19 -7.38 -7.10
CA ALA A 29 -11.22 -8.29 -8.24
C ALA A 29 -9.85 -8.51 -8.91
N ASN A 30 -8.94 -7.54 -8.82
CA ASN A 30 -7.58 -7.63 -9.34
C ASN A 30 -6.56 -8.09 -8.30
N GLY A 31 -7.01 -8.47 -7.09
CA GLY A 31 -6.15 -8.85 -5.98
C GLY A 31 -5.30 -7.71 -5.44
N VAL A 32 -4.30 -8.07 -4.66
CA VAL A 32 -3.31 -7.16 -4.10
C VAL A 32 -1.95 -7.84 -4.06
N THR A 33 -0.88 -7.06 -4.18
CA THR A 33 0.47 -7.52 -3.93
C THR A 33 0.93 -7.08 -2.56
N LEU A 34 1.56 -7.97 -1.82
CA LEU A 34 2.11 -7.71 -0.49
C LEU A 34 3.64 -7.73 -0.60
N ASN A 35 4.29 -6.68 -0.13
CA ASN A 35 5.73 -6.51 -0.22
C ASN A 35 6.37 -6.42 1.16
N SER A 36 7.48 -7.13 1.32
CA SER A 36 8.41 -7.01 2.43
C SER A 36 9.79 -6.73 1.88
N TYR A 37 10.67 -6.19 2.71
CA TYR A 37 11.99 -5.80 2.23
C TYR A 37 13.09 -6.30 3.15
N ILE A 38 14.19 -6.74 2.58
CA ILE A 38 15.42 -7.07 3.31
C ILE A 38 16.45 -5.99 3.06
N VAL A 39 17.05 -5.51 4.13
CA VAL A 39 18.22 -4.63 4.07
C VAL A 39 19.39 -5.35 4.72
N GLN A 40 20.43 -5.61 3.93
CA GLN A 40 21.58 -6.43 4.30
C GLN A 40 22.86 -5.60 4.42
N GLY A 41 23.33 -5.40 5.65
CA GLY A 41 24.64 -4.85 5.99
C GLY A 41 25.56 -5.93 6.58
N GLU A 42 26.22 -5.61 7.68
CA GLU A 42 26.84 -6.60 8.58
C GLU A 42 25.75 -7.31 9.41
N LYS A 43 24.70 -6.57 9.73
CA LYS A 43 23.45 -7.05 10.29
C LYS A 43 22.35 -6.99 9.23
N THR A 44 21.34 -7.82 9.40
CA THR A 44 20.21 -7.92 8.47
C THR A 44 18.92 -7.48 9.15
N ALA A 45 18.21 -6.58 8.48
CA ALA A 45 16.85 -6.19 8.86
C ALA A 45 15.83 -6.67 7.82
N ILE A 46 14.66 -7.06 8.27
CA ILE A 46 13.48 -7.19 7.44
C ILE A 46 12.50 -6.08 7.79
N ILE A 47 11.92 -5.48 6.79
CA ILE A 47 10.96 -4.38 6.93
C ILE A 47 9.61 -4.88 6.47
N ASP A 48 8.66 -4.87 7.39
CA ASP A 48 7.35 -5.47 7.30
C ASP A 48 7.45 -6.96 6.88
N GLY A 49 6.46 -7.74 7.17
CA GLY A 49 6.55 -9.15 6.85
C GLY A 49 5.17 -9.75 6.72
N VAL A 50 4.98 -10.41 5.60
CA VAL A 50 3.71 -11.02 5.30
C VAL A 50 3.76 -12.48 5.67
N ILE A 51 3.05 -12.85 6.70
CA ILE A 51 2.39 -14.15 6.79
C ILE A 51 1.03 -13.93 7.38
N GLY A 52 0.10 -14.56 6.76
CA GLY A 52 -0.72 -15.28 7.46
C GLY A 52 -2.06 -14.81 7.81
N TRP A 53 -2.76 -14.53 6.84
CA TRP A 53 -4.14 -14.98 6.87
C TRP A 53 -4.17 -16.51 6.90
N ASP A 54 -5.19 -17.10 7.52
CA ASP A 54 -5.46 -18.54 7.41
C ASP A 54 -5.39 -18.94 5.93
N GLY A 55 -4.43 -19.80 5.60
CA GLY A 55 -4.22 -20.26 4.23
C GLY A 55 -3.21 -19.48 3.39
N ILE A 56 -2.59 -18.41 3.89
CA ILE A 56 -1.43 -17.78 3.24
C ILE A 56 -0.17 -18.25 3.96
N PRO A 57 0.50 -19.26 3.45
CA PRO A 57 1.59 -19.89 4.14
C PRO A 57 2.91 -19.30 3.73
N GLU A 58 3.91 -19.56 4.44
CA GLU A 58 5.32 -19.89 4.16
C GLU A 58 5.97 -19.22 2.92
N THR A 59 5.26 -18.50 2.07
CA THR A 59 5.80 -17.86 0.84
C THR A 59 6.92 -16.88 1.17
N LEU A 60 6.86 -16.21 2.31
CA LEU A 60 7.92 -15.33 2.77
C LEU A 60 9.25 -16.09 2.94
N TYR A 61 9.21 -17.28 3.52
CA TYR A 61 10.42 -18.10 3.74
C TYR A 61 11.00 -18.62 2.44
N GLY A 62 10.17 -19.04 1.48
CA GLY A 62 10.61 -19.40 0.15
C GLY A 62 11.27 -18.23 -0.58
N ASN A 63 10.70 -17.05 -0.47
CA ASN A 63 11.28 -15.83 -1.04
C ASN A 63 12.61 -15.44 -0.35
N LEU A 64 12.72 -15.65 0.97
CA LEU A 64 13.96 -15.42 1.71
C LEU A 64 15.11 -16.33 1.21
N GLU A 65 14.84 -17.61 0.97
CA GLU A 65 15.84 -18.55 0.44
C GLU A 65 16.41 -18.05 -0.89
N GLU A 66 15.60 -17.46 -1.78
CA GLU A 66 16.05 -16.91 -3.04
C GLU A 66 16.99 -15.71 -2.89
N THR A 67 16.86 -14.93 -1.81
CA THR A 67 17.79 -13.84 -1.51
C THR A 67 19.13 -14.33 -0.99
N GLY A 68 19.21 -15.59 -0.58
CA GLY A 68 20.36 -16.16 0.11
C GLY A 68 20.45 -15.74 1.59
N VAL A 69 19.41 -15.11 2.12
CA VAL A 69 19.30 -14.75 3.54
C VAL A 69 18.57 -15.84 4.28
N GLU A 70 19.27 -16.51 5.19
CA GLU A 70 18.63 -17.48 6.07
C GLU A 70 17.83 -16.73 7.16
N PRO A 71 16.60 -17.14 7.48
CA PRO A 71 15.77 -16.52 8.52
C PRO A 71 16.50 -16.32 9.86
N LYS A 72 17.33 -17.30 10.26
CA LYS A 72 18.12 -17.22 11.50
C LYS A 72 19.16 -16.09 11.52
N ASN A 73 19.51 -15.52 10.36
CA ASN A 73 20.49 -14.43 10.24
C ASN A 73 19.83 -13.04 10.28
N ILE A 74 18.51 -12.95 10.41
CA ILE A 74 17.80 -11.67 10.55
C ILE A 74 17.95 -11.19 11.99
N ASP A 75 18.52 -10.01 12.17
CA ASP A 75 18.78 -9.39 13.48
C ASP A 75 17.62 -8.51 13.94
N TYR A 76 16.95 -7.85 12.99
CA TYR A 76 15.92 -6.85 13.27
C TYR A 76 14.65 -7.11 12.47
N LEU A 77 13.52 -7.01 13.15
CA LEU A 77 12.21 -6.89 12.52
C LEU A 77 11.74 -5.44 12.63
N ILE A 78 11.67 -4.74 11.50
CA ILE A 78 11.17 -3.38 11.47
C ILE A 78 9.69 -3.45 11.10
N VAL A 79 8.84 -2.90 11.96
CA VAL A 79 7.40 -2.87 11.76
C VAL A 79 7.01 -1.41 11.50
N ASN A 80 6.78 -1.10 10.22
CA ASN A 80 6.28 0.20 9.82
C ASN A 80 4.80 0.37 10.18
N HIS A 81 4.06 -0.76 10.22
CA HIS A 81 2.62 -0.78 10.46
C HIS A 81 2.19 -2.11 11.08
N MET A 82 1.18 -2.05 11.95
CA MET A 82 0.75 -3.21 12.75
C MET A 82 -0.43 -3.99 12.16
N GLU A 83 -0.93 -3.60 11.00
CA GLU A 83 -1.93 -4.42 10.31
C GLU A 83 -1.35 -5.82 10.04
N PRO A 84 -2.18 -6.89 10.15
CA PRO A 84 -1.66 -8.26 10.09
C PRO A 84 -0.92 -8.63 8.80
N ASP A 85 -1.23 -7.97 7.68
CA ASP A 85 -0.53 -8.16 6.41
C ASP A 85 0.91 -7.61 6.42
N HIS A 86 1.27 -6.76 7.39
CA HIS A 86 2.62 -6.27 7.63
C HIS A 86 3.29 -6.87 8.85
N SER A 87 2.51 -7.33 9.83
CA SER A 87 3.02 -7.74 11.14
C SER A 87 2.71 -9.20 11.52
N GLY A 88 1.80 -9.86 10.82
CA GLY A 88 1.26 -11.17 11.22
C GLY A 88 2.28 -12.30 11.35
N TRP A 89 3.42 -12.20 10.71
CA TRP A 89 4.47 -13.21 10.74
C TRP A 89 5.35 -13.20 12.00
N ILE A 90 5.27 -12.18 12.85
CA ILE A 90 6.08 -12.04 14.07
C ILE A 90 6.01 -13.29 14.93
N SER A 91 4.81 -13.80 15.20
CA SER A 91 4.62 -15.03 16.01
C SER A 91 5.23 -16.28 15.40
N ASN A 92 5.25 -16.38 14.07
CA ASN A 92 5.84 -17.52 13.38
C ASN A 92 7.35 -17.39 13.31
N PHE A 93 7.87 -16.19 13.18
CA PHE A 93 9.31 -15.95 13.15
C PHE A 93 9.97 -16.31 14.49
N ARG A 94 9.30 -16.08 15.61
CA ARG A 94 9.76 -16.50 16.95
C ARG A 94 10.03 -18.02 17.04
N LYS A 95 9.32 -18.83 16.27
CA LYS A 95 9.55 -20.29 16.23
C LYS A 95 10.85 -20.67 15.52
N ILE A 96 11.38 -19.78 14.70
CA ILE A 96 12.60 -19.99 13.90
C ILE A 96 13.81 -19.40 14.61
N LYS A 97 13.64 -18.25 15.26
CA LYS A 97 14.72 -17.51 15.92
C LYS A 97 14.19 -16.82 17.18
N ASP A 98 14.90 -17.01 18.29
CA ASP A 98 14.54 -16.41 19.58
C ASP A 98 15.20 -15.04 19.81
N ASP A 99 16.33 -14.80 19.13
CA ASP A 99 17.16 -13.60 19.36
C ASP A 99 17.07 -12.61 18.18
N PHE A 100 16.02 -11.83 18.19
CA PHE A 100 15.82 -10.67 17.30
C PHE A 100 15.26 -9.49 18.07
N THR A 101 15.40 -8.29 17.53
CA THR A 101 14.83 -7.07 18.10
C THR A 101 13.77 -6.49 17.17
N ILE A 102 12.57 -6.26 17.68
CA ILE A 102 11.53 -5.54 16.95
C ILE A 102 11.77 -4.04 17.07
N ILE A 103 11.73 -3.33 15.94
CA ILE A 103 11.89 -1.89 15.87
C ILE A 103 10.59 -1.28 15.35
N CYS A 104 9.99 -0.40 16.13
CA CYS A 104 8.71 0.21 15.79
C CYS A 104 8.45 1.49 16.61
N THR A 105 7.34 2.17 16.33
CA THR A 105 6.90 3.34 17.10
C THR A 105 6.38 2.96 18.49
N ASP A 106 6.25 3.93 19.40
CA ASP A 106 5.66 3.71 20.75
C ASP A 106 4.23 3.13 20.68
N LYS A 107 3.44 3.54 19.68
CA LYS A 107 2.08 3.01 19.50
C LYS A 107 2.10 1.57 19.01
N ALA A 108 2.94 1.27 18.01
CA ALA A 108 3.13 -0.09 17.52
C ALA A 108 3.66 -1.02 18.63
N ALA A 109 4.57 -0.56 19.49
CA ALA A 109 5.12 -1.38 20.57
C ALA A 109 4.04 -1.93 21.50
N LYS A 110 3.02 -1.13 21.83
CA LYS A 110 1.87 -1.55 22.63
C LYS A 110 1.04 -2.64 21.93
N MET A 111 0.86 -2.49 20.61
CA MET A 111 0.16 -3.48 19.79
C MET A 111 0.96 -4.77 19.65
N VAL A 112 2.27 -4.69 19.40
CA VAL A 112 3.20 -5.84 19.35
C VAL A 112 3.09 -6.68 20.62
N THR A 113 3.15 -6.04 21.79
CA THR A 113 3.01 -6.73 23.06
C THR A 113 1.61 -7.35 23.23
N SER A 114 0.56 -6.61 22.84
CA SER A 114 -0.82 -7.10 22.99
C SER A 114 -1.19 -8.22 22.02
N PHE A 115 -0.73 -8.16 20.76
CA PHE A 115 -1.10 -9.11 19.71
C PHE A 115 -0.22 -10.34 19.71
N TYR A 116 1.08 -10.17 19.97
CA TYR A 116 2.09 -11.20 19.77
C TYR A 116 2.83 -11.61 21.05
N GLY A 117 2.62 -10.88 22.17
CA GLY A 117 3.27 -11.18 23.45
C GLY A 117 4.78 -10.86 23.44
N GLU A 118 5.27 -10.08 22.49
CA GLU A 118 6.68 -9.75 22.36
C GLU A 118 7.06 -8.54 23.20
N ASP A 119 8.25 -8.60 23.81
CA ASP A 119 8.76 -7.56 24.72
C ASP A 119 10.17 -7.04 24.34
N LYS A 120 10.89 -7.73 23.44
CA LYS A 120 12.19 -7.28 22.95
C LYS A 120 12.04 -6.22 21.87
N ILE A 121 11.59 -5.04 22.29
CA ILE A 121 11.22 -3.93 21.41
C ILE A 121 12.15 -2.75 21.61
N ARG A 122 12.66 -2.21 20.52
CA ARG A 122 13.32 -0.90 20.45
C ARG A 122 12.34 0.12 19.88
N ILE A 123 11.87 1.03 20.71
CA ILE A 123 11.00 2.13 20.29
C ILE A 123 11.85 3.20 19.60
N VAL A 124 11.38 3.67 18.45
CA VAL A 124 12.03 4.72 17.65
C VAL A 124 11.11 5.95 17.50
N LYS A 125 11.78 7.08 17.29
CA LYS A 125 11.15 8.40 17.11
C LYS A 125 11.68 9.05 15.83
N GLU A 126 11.16 10.23 15.52
CA GLU A 126 11.59 11.02 14.37
C GLU A 126 13.10 11.21 14.32
N GLY A 127 13.71 10.77 13.22
CA GLY A 127 15.11 10.90 12.94
C GLY A 127 16.03 9.91 13.66
N ASP A 128 15.53 9.03 14.52
CA ASP A 128 16.33 7.96 15.10
C ASP A 128 16.93 7.07 14.00
N THR A 129 18.11 6.52 14.24
CA THR A 129 18.83 5.72 13.25
C THR A 129 19.20 4.33 13.74
N LEU A 130 19.37 3.42 12.80
CA LEU A 130 19.92 2.08 12.99
C LEU A 130 21.03 1.85 11.96
N ASP A 131 22.24 1.68 12.41
CA ASP A 131 23.37 1.28 11.57
C ASP A 131 23.44 -0.24 11.49
N LEU A 132 23.33 -0.75 10.26
CA LEU A 132 23.47 -2.19 9.95
C LEU A 132 24.88 -2.58 9.53
N GLY A 133 25.83 -1.64 9.52
CA GLY A 133 27.19 -1.83 8.98
C GLY A 133 27.23 -1.72 7.45
N LYS A 134 28.44 -1.75 6.89
CA LYS A 134 28.72 -1.63 5.44
C LYS A 134 28.10 -0.38 4.79
N GLY A 135 27.86 0.68 5.57
CA GLY A 135 27.25 1.92 5.07
C GLY A 135 25.72 1.89 5.00
N MET A 136 25.08 0.77 5.36
CA MET A 136 23.62 0.67 5.44
C MET A 136 23.10 1.32 6.71
N VAL A 137 22.46 2.48 6.61
CA VAL A 137 21.94 3.24 7.75
C VAL A 137 20.46 3.55 7.52
N LEU A 138 19.63 2.97 8.36
CA LEU A 138 18.20 3.25 8.38
C LEU A 138 17.88 4.43 9.28
N SER A 139 16.91 5.26 8.90
CA SER A 139 16.29 6.27 9.74
C SER A 139 14.79 6.12 9.75
N PHE A 140 14.16 6.53 10.86
CA PHE A 140 12.75 6.30 11.13
C PHE A 140 11.96 7.60 11.22
N HIS A 141 10.80 7.64 10.57
CA HIS A 141 9.99 8.84 10.41
C HIS A 141 8.51 8.52 10.67
N PRO A 142 8.00 8.68 11.89
CA PRO A 142 6.58 8.44 12.17
C PRO A 142 5.63 9.30 11.32
N VAL A 143 4.62 8.66 10.76
CA VAL A 143 3.54 9.25 9.96
C VAL A 143 2.18 8.77 10.49
N PRO A 144 1.80 9.17 11.69
CA PRO A 144 0.63 8.63 12.35
C PRO A 144 -0.66 8.89 11.57
N ASN A 145 -1.58 7.91 11.61
CA ASN A 145 -2.84 7.88 10.88
C ASN A 145 -2.67 7.88 9.34
N VAL A 146 -1.69 7.12 8.89
CA VAL A 146 -1.50 6.77 7.48
C VAL A 146 -1.42 5.22 7.35
N HIS A 147 -2.53 4.42 7.38
CA HIS A 147 -3.86 4.88 7.83
C HIS A 147 -4.12 4.58 9.32
N TRP A 148 -3.25 3.82 9.98
CA TRP A 148 -3.31 3.54 11.43
C TRP A 148 -2.42 4.51 12.23
N PRO A 149 -2.66 4.60 13.57
CA PRO A 149 -1.96 5.58 14.40
C PRO A 149 -0.48 5.27 14.66
N ASP A 150 -0.04 4.07 14.39
CA ASP A 150 1.30 3.52 14.64
C ASP A 150 2.28 3.65 13.47
N THR A 151 1.77 3.98 12.28
CA THR A 151 2.52 3.97 11.02
C THR A 151 3.76 4.87 11.04
N MET A 152 4.85 4.37 10.46
CA MET A 152 6.07 5.12 10.19
C MET A 152 6.64 4.80 8.80
N TYR A 153 7.49 5.67 8.32
CA TYR A 153 8.41 5.39 7.23
C TYR A 153 9.74 4.89 7.79
N THR A 154 10.34 3.93 7.10
CA THR A 154 11.75 3.60 7.23
C THR A 154 12.48 4.12 6.00
N TYR A 155 13.63 4.78 6.18
CA TYR A 155 14.39 5.35 5.08
C TYR A 155 15.84 4.89 5.15
N GLU A 156 16.33 4.25 4.08
CA GLU A 156 17.74 3.89 3.93
C GLU A 156 18.48 5.06 3.29
N ARG A 157 19.52 5.55 4.00
CA ARG A 157 20.17 6.84 3.71
C ARG A 157 21.18 6.79 2.56
N GLY A 158 21.81 5.63 2.33
CA GLY A 158 22.84 5.47 1.30
C GLY A 158 22.25 5.42 -0.10
N THR A 159 21.28 4.54 -0.31
CA THR A 159 20.57 4.37 -1.59
C THR A 159 19.43 5.37 -1.76
N LYS A 160 19.04 6.07 -0.66
CA LYS A 160 17.89 6.98 -0.61
C LYS A 160 16.56 6.28 -0.90
N THR A 161 16.40 5.10 -0.32
CA THR A 161 15.21 4.26 -0.45
C THR A 161 14.23 4.53 0.67
N LEU A 162 13.01 4.93 0.33
CA LEU A 162 11.90 5.12 1.25
C LEU A 162 11.01 3.86 1.28
N PHE A 163 10.97 3.15 2.39
CA PHE A 163 10.01 2.10 2.67
C PHE A 163 8.77 2.74 3.28
N SER A 164 7.74 2.89 2.46
CA SER A 164 6.60 3.75 2.78
C SER A 164 5.41 3.02 3.38
N CYS A 165 5.52 1.70 3.59
CA CYS A 165 4.40 0.85 4.01
C CYS A 165 3.21 1.04 3.06
N ASP A 166 2.01 1.25 3.58
CA ASP A 166 0.79 1.44 2.80
C ASP A 166 0.77 2.72 1.97
N MET A 167 1.53 3.73 2.39
CA MET A 167 1.61 4.97 1.63
C MET A 167 2.23 4.73 0.27
N PHE A 168 1.66 5.29 -0.76
CA PHE A 168 2.05 5.12 -2.16
C PHE A 168 1.76 3.72 -2.74
N GLY A 169 0.94 2.93 -2.03
CA GLY A 169 0.50 1.60 -2.47
C GLY A 169 -0.59 1.63 -3.54
N ALA A 170 -0.87 0.45 -4.06
CA ALA A 170 -1.96 0.21 -5.02
C ALA A 170 -2.52 -1.20 -4.82
N PHE A 171 -3.81 -1.39 -5.11
CA PHE A 171 -4.34 -2.72 -5.37
C PHE A 171 -3.78 -3.27 -6.69
N GLY A 172 -4.16 -4.48 -7.04
CA GLY A 172 -3.71 -5.15 -8.24
C GLY A 172 -2.48 -6.02 -8.02
N ARG A 173 -2.43 -7.09 -8.79
CA ARG A 173 -1.33 -8.06 -8.76
C ARG A 173 -0.21 -7.63 -9.68
N MET A 174 1.01 -7.66 -9.19
CA MET A 174 2.18 -7.65 -10.06
C MET A 174 2.36 -9.04 -10.69
N ARG A 175 2.63 -9.08 -11.99
CA ARG A 175 2.83 -10.34 -12.74
C ARG A 175 4.29 -10.56 -13.06
N GLU A 176 4.77 -10.01 -14.17
CA GLU A 176 6.14 -10.17 -14.65
C GLU A 176 7.04 -9.01 -14.21
N HIS A 177 6.45 -7.82 -14.06
CA HIS A 177 7.13 -6.58 -13.76
C HIS A 177 6.78 -6.07 -12.36
N CYS A 178 7.82 -5.72 -11.60
CA CYS A 178 7.68 -5.25 -10.22
C CYS A 178 8.16 -3.81 -10.03
N PHE A 179 8.77 -3.22 -11.05
CA PHE A 179 9.41 -1.92 -10.99
C PHE A 179 8.84 -0.98 -12.07
N ASP A 180 8.70 0.29 -11.74
CA ASP A 180 8.11 1.31 -12.63
C ASP A 180 8.88 1.50 -13.95
N ASP A 181 10.15 1.10 -14.03
CA ASP A 181 10.96 1.11 -15.25
C ASP A 181 10.75 -0.12 -16.15
N GLU A 182 10.09 -1.14 -15.65
CA GLU A 182 9.78 -2.38 -16.36
C GLU A 182 8.33 -2.42 -16.87
N LEU A 183 7.42 -1.63 -16.25
CA LEU A 183 6.00 -1.65 -16.57
C LEU A 183 5.74 -1.19 -18.01
N THR A 184 4.86 -1.92 -18.70
CA THR A 184 4.31 -1.50 -19.99
C THR A 184 3.36 -0.32 -19.82
N PRO A 185 3.01 0.43 -20.87
CA PRO A 185 2.02 1.50 -20.80
C PRO A 185 0.68 1.05 -20.23
N GLU A 186 0.24 -0.16 -20.55
CA GLU A 186 -1.01 -0.75 -20.08
C GLU A 186 -0.94 -1.08 -18.58
N GLU A 187 0.20 -1.58 -18.10
CA GLU A 187 0.44 -1.83 -16.67
C GLU A 187 0.54 -0.52 -15.87
N ILE A 188 1.13 0.52 -16.44
CA ILE A 188 1.16 1.86 -15.81
C ILE A 188 -0.26 2.40 -15.63
N GLU A 189 -1.11 2.33 -16.66
CA GLU A 189 -2.51 2.74 -16.57
C GLU A 189 -3.29 1.88 -15.57
N PHE A 190 -3.05 0.56 -15.57
CA PHE A 190 -3.64 -0.36 -14.62
C PHE A 190 -3.32 0.02 -13.18
N PHE A 191 -2.03 0.21 -12.84
CA PHE A 191 -1.64 0.57 -11.48
C PHE A 191 -2.02 2.01 -11.09
N GLU A 192 -2.20 2.93 -12.04
CA GLU A 192 -2.77 4.25 -11.74
C GLU A 192 -4.25 4.13 -11.33
N ASN A 193 -5.02 3.27 -12.00
CA ASN A 193 -6.42 3.02 -11.65
C ASN A 193 -6.53 2.25 -10.32
N GLU A 194 -5.71 1.24 -10.11
CA GLU A 194 -5.67 0.48 -8.85
C GLU A 194 -5.14 1.34 -7.69
N GLY A 195 -4.27 2.30 -7.96
CA GLY A 195 -3.77 3.26 -6.97
C GLY A 195 -4.86 4.21 -6.46
N ILE A 196 -5.68 4.76 -7.36
CA ILE A 196 -6.81 5.59 -6.92
C ILE A 196 -7.89 4.75 -6.23
N ARG A 197 -8.08 3.50 -6.65
CA ARG A 197 -9.00 2.57 -6.01
C ARG A 197 -8.52 2.25 -4.59
N TYR A 198 -7.25 1.93 -4.40
CA TYR A 198 -6.64 1.75 -3.09
C TYR A 198 -6.78 3.02 -2.24
N TYR A 199 -6.39 4.18 -2.78
CA TYR A 199 -6.48 5.46 -2.07
C TYR A 199 -7.91 5.75 -1.58
N SER A 200 -8.90 5.61 -2.45
CA SER A 200 -10.29 5.95 -2.13
C SER A 200 -10.93 5.04 -1.08
N ASN A 201 -10.56 3.76 -1.07
CA ASN A 201 -11.12 2.78 -0.16
C ASN A 201 -10.37 2.72 1.18
N VAL A 202 -9.04 2.88 1.18
CA VAL A 202 -8.19 2.69 2.37
C VAL A 202 -7.79 4.02 3.00
N MET A 203 -7.40 4.99 2.17
CA MET A 203 -6.66 6.17 2.61
C MET A 203 -7.48 7.46 2.71
N ALA A 204 -8.57 7.58 1.94
CA ALA A 204 -9.25 8.86 1.72
C ALA A 204 -9.76 9.52 2.99
N THR A 205 -10.23 8.74 3.97
CA THR A 205 -10.70 9.26 5.27
C THR A 205 -9.58 9.90 6.09
N PHE A 206 -8.33 9.56 5.79
CA PHE A 206 -7.13 10.05 6.47
C PHE A 206 -6.39 11.13 5.68
N THR A 207 -7.00 11.72 4.65
CA THR A 207 -6.39 12.73 3.76
C THR A 207 -5.59 13.82 4.48
N PRO A 208 -6.02 14.42 5.62
CA PRO A 208 -5.21 15.41 6.32
C PRO A 208 -3.87 14.86 6.84
N SER A 209 -3.84 13.61 7.29
CA SER A 209 -2.62 12.93 7.75
C SER A 209 -1.73 12.54 6.57
N LEU A 210 -2.33 12.05 5.48
CA LEU A 210 -1.60 11.74 4.25
C LEU A 210 -0.88 12.96 3.68
N ARG A 211 -1.51 14.13 3.65
CA ARG A 211 -0.85 15.36 3.19
C ARG A 211 0.38 15.70 4.01
N LYS A 212 0.30 15.56 5.34
CA LYS A 212 1.47 15.75 6.22
C LYS A 212 2.56 14.73 5.91
N ALA A 213 2.18 13.48 5.63
CA ALA A 213 3.11 12.42 5.27
C ALA A 213 3.78 12.69 3.91
N ILE A 214 3.03 13.19 2.92
CA ILE A 214 3.59 13.63 1.63
C ILE A 214 4.60 14.77 1.83
N GLU A 215 4.25 15.80 2.62
CA GLU A 215 5.17 16.90 2.89
C GLU A 215 6.42 16.41 3.64
N LYS A 216 6.28 15.44 4.54
CA LYS A 216 7.44 14.82 5.20
C LYS A 216 8.31 14.06 4.18
N ALA A 217 7.72 13.26 3.30
CA ALA A 217 8.47 12.55 2.25
C ALA A 217 9.27 13.53 1.37
N LYS A 218 8.69 14.68 1.02
CA LYS A 218 9.36 15.72 0.23
C LYS A 218 10.58 16.36 0.93
N THR A 219 10.73 16.19 2.25
CA THR A 219 11.94 16.66 2.98
C THR A 219 13.11 15.70 2.84
N LEU A 220 12.87 14.49 2.37
CA LEU A 220 13.88 13.46 2.11
C LEU A 220 14.31 13.50 0.64
N GLU A 221 15.57 13.24 0.38
CA GLU A 221 16.04 13.01 -0.98
C GLU A 221 15.75 11.55 -1.36
N ILE A 222 14.75 11.32 -2.19
CA ILE A 222 14.24 9.97 -2.49
C ILE A 222 14.62 9.57 -3.92
N ASN A 223 15.35 8.47 -4.04
CA ASN A 223 15.65 7.82 -5.32
C ASN A 223 14.69 6.65 -5.59
N ILE A 224 14.22 5.98 -4.53
CA ILE A 224 13.38 4.80 -4.62
C ILE A 224 12.25 4.91 -3.60
N ILE A 225 11.02 4.63 -4.02
CA ILE A 225 9.88 4.40 -3.12
C ILE A 225 9.52 2.92 -3.20
N ALA A 226 9.53 2.26 -2.05
CA ALA A 226 9.28 0.84 -1.86
C ALA A 226 8.03 0.67 -0.96
N PRO A 227 6.81 0.62 -1.54
CA PRO A 227 5.57 0.53 -0.79
C PRO A 227 5.25 -0.90 -0.34
N GLY A 228 4.35 -1.05 0.63
CA GLY A 228 3.84 -2.33 1.09
C GLY A 228 2.97 -3.06 0.05
N HIS A 229 2.39 -2.31 -0.90
CA HIS A 229 1.51 -2.84 -1.94
C HIS A 229 1.83 -2.24 -3.31
N GLY A 230 1.73 -3.06 -4.37
CA GLY A 230 1.97 -2.62 -5.74
C GLY A 230 3.45 -2.43 -6.11
N PRO A 231 3.75 -1.73 -7.21
CA PRO A 231 5.10 -1.62 -7.77
C PRO A 231 6.05 -0.79 -6.92
N VAL A 232 7.35 -1.07 -7.03
CA VAL A 232 8.43 -0.21 -6.54
C VAL A 232 8.75 0.85 -7.59
N TYR A 233 8.87 2.10 -7.15
CA TYR A 233 9.16 3.26 -8.01
C TYR A 233 10.63 3.65 -7.86
N ARG A 234 11.48 3.25 -8.82
CA ARG A 234 12.92 3.51 -8.85
C ARG A 234 13.37 4.37 -10.03
N LYS A 235 12.54 4.49 -11.06
CA LYS A 235 12.81 5.34 -12.23
C LYS A 235 12.27 6.76 -12.02
N ASN A 236 11.05 6.87 -11.51
CA ASN A 236 10.40 8.15 -11.29
C ASN A 236 9.55 8.15 -10.00
N PRO A 237 10.19 8.14 -8.82
CA PRO A 237 9.46 8.13 -7.55
C PRO A 237 8.61 9.40 -7.34
N GLN A 238 8.96 10.50 -8.00
CA GLN A 238 8.17 11.74 -7.93
C GLN A 238 6.76 11.55 -8.51
N LYS A 239 6.60 10.70 -9.53
CA LYS A 239 5.29 10.45 -10.14
C LYS A 239 4.25 9.97 -9.12
N ILE A 240 4.58 8.97 -8.30
CA ILE A 240 3.63 8.42 -7.32
C ILE A 240 3.35 9.42 -6.18
N ILE A 241 4.34 10.24 -5.80
CA ILE A 241 4.13 11.33 -4.85
C ILE A 241 3.12 12.34 -5.41
N ASP A 242 3.27 12.71 -6.68
CA ASP A 242 2.37 13.65 -7.36
C ASP A 242 0.96 13.07 -7.55
N ASP A 243 0.86 11.77 -7.86
CA ASP A 243 -0.41 11.07 -7.98
C ASP A 243 -1.16 11.05 -6.64
N TYR A 244 -0.50 10.70 -5.55
CA TYR A 244 -1.10 10.72 -4.22
C TYR A 244 -1.46 12.13 -3.75
N PHE A 245 -0.65 13.13 -4.10
CA PHE A 245 -1.00 14.52 -3.86
C PHE A 245 -2.25 14.92 -4.67
N ARG A 246 -2.34 14.54 -5.95
CA ARG A 246 -3.51 14.73 -6.80
C ARG A 246 -4.75 14.06 -6.22
N PHE A 247 -4.66 12.79 -5.78
CA PHE A 247 -5.77 12.08 -5.14
C PHE A 247 -6.24 12.81 -3.88
N SER A 248 -5.31 13.29 -3.05
CA SER A 248 -5.64 14.03 -1.84
C SER A 248 -6.48 15.29 -2.09
N ARG A 249 -6.37 15.89 -3.28
CA ARG A 249 -7.13 17.09 -3.66
C ARG A 249 -8.59 16.80 -3.98
N TYR A 250 -8.94 15.54 -4.27
CA TYR A 250 -10.34 15.18 -4.52
C TYR A 250 -11.23 15.38 -3.30
N ALA A 251 -10.65 15.35 -2.10
CA ALA A 251 -11.36 15.71 -0.87
C ALA A 251 -11.75 17.21 -0.77
N GLU A 252 -11.16 18.09 -1.59
CA GLU A 252 -11.42 19.53 -1.60
C GLU A 252 -12.36 19.95 -2.74
N GLY A 253 -12.64 19.07 -3.68
CA GLY A 253 -13.47 19.35 -4.83
C GLY A 253 -13.31 18.28 -5.91
N ALA A 254 -14.03 18.45 -6.98
CA ALA A 254 -14.10 17.49 -8.07
C ALA A 254 -12.74 17.14 -8.67
N GLY A 255 -12.45 15.87 -8.72
CA GLY A 255 -11.26 15.37 -9.39
C GLY A 255 -11.38 15.46 -10.90
N LYS A 256 -12.39 14.83 -11.47
CA LYS A 256 -12.70 14.83 -12.90
C LYS A 256 -14.02 15.55 -13.14
N ASN A 257 -14.10 16.30 -14.25
CA ASN A 257 -15.35 16.94 -14.67
C ASN A 257 -16.29 15.91 -15.33
N GLU A 258 -16.75 14.97 -14.51
CA GLU A 258 -17.66 13.90 -14.89
C GLU A 258 -18.67 13.62 -13.77
N ILE A 259 -19.79 13.00 -14.11
CA ILE A 259 -20.84 12.60 -13.19
C ILE A 259 -20.85 11.10 -13.06
N THR A 260 -21.08 10.58 -11.84
CA THR A 260 -21.34 9.17 -11.63
C THR A 260 -22.82 8.94 -11.34
N ILE A 261 -23.45 8.08 -12.13
CA ILE A 261 -24.82 7.62 -11.95
C ILE A 261 -24.77 6.25 -11.25
N LEU A 262 -25.26 6.21 -10.00
CA LEU A 262 -25.51 4.97 -9.27
C LEU A 262 -26.99 4.65 -9.36
N TRP A 263 -27.33 3.50 -9.90
CA TRP A 263 -28.73 3.19 -10.10
C TRP A 263 -29.06 1.71 -9.89
N GLY A 264 -30.32 1.48 -9.49
CA GLY A 264 -30.90 0.16 -9.44
C GLY A 264 -32.35 0.23 -9.95
N SER A 265 -32.87 -0.86 -10.46
CA SER A 265 -34.26 -0.91 -10.92
C SER A 265 -34.84 -2.32 -10.78
N MET A 266 -35.94 -2.46 -10.08
CA MET A 266 -36.65 -3.74 -9.92
C MET A 266 -37.62 -3.99 -11.08
N TYR A 267 -38.39 -2.98 -11.45
CA TYR A 267 -39.49 -3.09 -12.42
C TYR A 267 -39.24 -2.30 -13.72
N GLY A 268 -38.02 -1.80 -13.92
CA GLY A 268 -37.62 -1.07 -15.12
C GLY A 268 -38.04 0.41 -15.16
N MET A 269 -38.74 0.93 -14.15
CA MET A 269 -39.14 2.36 -14.17
C MET A 269 -37.98 3.28 -13.92
N THR A 270 -37.15 2.97 -12.95
CA THR A 270 -35.91 3.71 -12.68
C THR A 270 -34.97 3.66 -13.89
N ALA A 271 -34.85 2.49 -14.55
CA ALA A 271 -34.06 2.36 -15.78
C ALA A 271 -34.48 3.38 -16.84
N LYS A 272 -35.81 3.50 -17.10
CA LYS A 272 -36.34 4.51 -18.04
C LYS A 272 -36.04 5.94 -17.63
N ALA A 273 -36.05 6.25 -16.32
CA ALA A 273 -35.70 7.57 -15.82
C ALA A 273 -34.20 7.85 -16.06
N ILE A 274 -33.34 6.86 -15.88
CA ILE A 274 -31.91 6.97 -16.15
C ILE A 274 -31.62 7.18 -17.64
N ASP A 275 -32.39 6.52 -18.54
CA ASP A 275 -32.26 6.76 -19.98
C ASP A 275 -32.48 8.26 -20.34
N TYR A 276 -33.48 8.91 -19.71
CA TYR A 276 -33.68 10.36 -19.87
C TYR A 276 -32.52 11.21 -19.31
N VAL A 277 -31.95 10.79 -18.18
CA VAL A 277 -30.78 11.46 -17.61
C VAL A 277 -29.59 11.35 -18.55
N GLU A 278 -29.34 10.17 -19.11
CA GLU A 278 -28.27 9.94 -20.09
C GLU A 278 -28.45 10.83 -21.33
N ASP A 279 -29.67 10.90 -21.89
CA ASP A 279 -29.99 11.76 -23.02
C ASP A 279 -29.70 13.25 -22.75
N ILE A 280 -29.95 13.69 -21.52
CA ILE A 280 -29.64 15.07 -21.10
C ILE A 280 -28.13 15.27 -21.02
N LEU A 281 -27.41 14.39 -20.33
CA LEU A 281 -25.97 14.46 -20.15
C LEU A 281 -25.24 14.44 -21.50
N GLN A 282 -25.69 13.60 -22.44
CA GLN A 282 -25.14 13.54 -23.80
C GLN A 282 -25.37 14.84 -24.57
N ARG A 283 -26.60 15.39 -24.53
CA ARG A 283 -26.92 16.67 -25.18
C ARG A 283 -26.09 17.84 -24.63
N GLU A 284 -25.86 17.84 -23.32
CA GLU A 284 -25.06 18.87 -22.65
C GLU A 284 -23.54 18.57 -22.71
N ASN A 285 -23.15 17.50 -23.41
CA ASN A 285 -21.74 17.06 -23.55
C ASN A 285 -21.05 16.86 -22.20
N VAL A 286 -21.79 16.35 -21.20
CA VAL A 286 -21.27 16.00 -19.87
C VAL A 286 -20.79 14.57 -19.88
N LYS A 287 -19.54 14.34 -19.50
CA LYS A 287 -19.01 12.97 -19.30
C LYS A 287 -19.66 12.32 -18.09
N TYR A 288 -19.99 11.05 -18.18
CA TYR A 288 -20.56 10.32 -17.06
C TYR A 288 -20.11 8.86 -17.03
N ASN A 289 -20.14 8.29 -15.83
CA ASN A 289 -20.03 6.86 -15.56
C ASN A 289 -21.39 6.35 -15.12
N LYS A 290 -21.77 5.15 -15.52
CA LYS A 290 -23.05 4.53 -15.18
C LYS A 290 -22.79 3.19 -14.50
N LEU A 291 -23.12 3.11 -13.20
CA LEU A 291 -22.86 1.95 -12.36
C LEU A 291 -24.19 1.38 -11.86
N GLN A 292 -24.47 0.12 -12.17
CA GLN A 292 -25.72 -0.55 -11.79
C GLN A 292 -25.53 -1.37 -10.51
N MET A 293 -26.24 -1.02 -9.47
CA MET A 293 -26.26 -1.80 -8.23
C MET A 293 -27.20 -3.03 -8.34
N PRO A 294 -26.83 -4.19 -7.83
CA PRO A 294 -25.57 -4.57 -7.15
C PRO A 294 -24.55 -5.27 -8.08
N LEU A 295 -24.53 -4.94 -9.37
CA LEU A 295 -23.72 -5.66 -10.36
C LEU A 295 -22.25 -5.23 -10.38
N GLU A 296 -21.98 -4.05 -9.87
CA GLU A 296 -20.63 -3.48 -9.84
C GLU A 296 -19.97 -3.76 -8.48
N SER A 297 -18.65 -3.88 -8.47
CA SER A 297 -17.84 -3.98 -7.25
C SER A 297 -17.97 -2.72 -6.39
N GLU A 298 -18.21 -2.88 -5.09
CA GLU A 298 -18.30 -1.74 -4.15
C GLU A 298 -17.02 -0.90 -4.17
N SER A 299 -15.85 -1.51 -4.23
CA SER A 299 -14.58 -0.79 -4.25
C SER A 299 -14.40 0.05 -5.51
N GLU A 300 -14.89 -0.41 -6.67
CA GLU A 300 -14.90 0.37 -7.90
C GLU A 300 -15.90 1.51 -7.86
N MET A 301 -17.08 1.27 -7.26
CA MET A 301 -18.07 2.32 -7.05
C MET A 301 -17.50 3.46 -6.20
N VAL A 302 -16.85 3.14 -5.07
CA VAL A 302 -16.21 4.13 -4.20
C VAL A 302 -15.14 4.91 -4.96
N ALA A 303 -14.27 4.25 -5.72
CA ALA A 303 -13.22 4.90 -6.51
C ALA A 303 -13.80 5.83 -7.58
N THR A 304 -14.86 5.41 -8.24
CA THR A 304 -15.50 6.19 -9.30
C THR A 304 -16.22 7.42 -8.74
N ILE A 305 -16.95 7.26 -7.62
CA ILE A 305 -17.57 8.37 -6.90
C ILE A 305 -16.51 9.37 -6.42
N PHE A 306 -15.43 8.87 -5.82
CA PHE A 306 -14.40 9.70 -5.22
C PHE A 306 -13.76 10.67 -6.21
N ARG A 307 -13.62 10.29 -7.49
CA ARG A 307 -13.04 11.11 -8.54
C ARG A 307 -14.04 11.99 -9.30
N SER A 308 -15.34 11.81 -9.09
CA SER A 308 -16.37 12.49 -9.87
C SER A 308 -16.76 13.87 -9.34
N ALA A 309 -17.16 14.78 -10.24
CA ALA A 309 -17.66 16.11 -9.88
C ALA A 309 -19.06 16.09 -9.26
N GLY A 310 -19.87 15.08 -9.60
CA GLY A 310 -21.24 14.97 -9.12
C GLY A 310 -21.70 13.52 -9.13
N ILE A 311 -22.75 13.26 -8.32
CA ILE A 311 -23.33 11.93 -8.17
C ILE A 311 -24.83 12.04 -8.38
N ILE A 312 -25.40 11.13 -9.18
CA ILE A 312 -26.82 10.90 -9.32
C ILE A 312 -27.12 9.53 -8.74
N ILE A 313 -28.02 9.45 -7.77
CA ILE A 313 -28.45 8.20 -7.15
C ILE A 313 -29.91 7.98 -7.48
N ALA A 314 -30.25 6.78 -8.02
CA ALA A 314 -31.61 6.41 -8.39
C ALA A 314 -31.91 4.95 -8.07
N ALA A 315 -32.99 4.70 -7.32
CA ALA A 315 -33.45 3.36 -6.94
C ALA A 315 -34.99 3.24 -7.02
#